data_709506382a9acce269ff7f809784686f
#
_entry.id   709506382a9acce269ff7f809784686f
#
_cell.length_a   1.000
_cell.length_b   1.000
_cell.length_c   1.000
_cell.angle_alpha   90.00
_cell.angle_beta   90.00
_cell.angle_gamma   90.00
#
_symmetry.space_group_name_H-M   'P 1'
#
loop_
_entity.id
_entity.type
_entity.pdbx_description
1 polymer ?
#
loop_
_entity_poly.entity_id
_entity_poly.type
_entity_poly.pdbx_seq_one_letter_code
_entity_poly.pdbx_strand_id
1 'polypeptide(L)'
;MFLRECKMISGTPDSTTNSPTTFQLVRAFAWPAVAAFAIAVFYKSVRSLLEGLRQRMDAGASIEIYQVKVGQAPINLQAAAAGQTLTADHMALIHSSWRYSKKDTEFPMPMWAFHVIVQAREEVLNRIESVKYVLDPSYPNPAQVVTDRMSRFKMKELANGESTVRCEVKVKGQPEVVKLERYINLTNTGPRI
;
A
#
# COMPACT_ATOMS: atom_id res chain seq x y z
N MET A 1 -59.68 -49.78 4.73
CA MET A 1 -60.89 -49.02 4.49
C MET A 1 -61.21 -48.25 5.79
N PHE A 2 -60.62 -47.07 5.98
CA PHE A 2 -60.92 -46.17 7.08
C PHE A 2 -60.85 -44.74 6.57
N LEU A 3 -61.99 -44.16 6.34
CA LEU A 3 -62.19 -42.74 6.08
C LEU A 3 -61.97 -41.96 7.39
N ARG A 4 -61.10 -41.01 7.42
CA ARG A 4 -61.02 -39.97 8.48
C ARG A 4 -61.51 -38.65 7.93
N GLU A 5 -62.57 -38.21 8.49
CA GLU A 5 -63.19 -36.89 8.28
C GLU A 5 -62.26 -35.78 8.70
N CYS A 6 -61.95 -34.83 7.81
CA CYS A 6 -61.34 -33.55 8.15
C CYS A 6 -62.41 -32.56 8.62
N LYS A 7 -62.40 -32.23 9.87
CA LYS A 7 -63.22 -31.19 10.48
C LYS A 7 -62.59 -29.83 10.20
N MET A 8 -63.21 -29.05 9.33
CA MET A 8 -62.86 -27.62 9.11
C MET A 8 -63.24 -26.80 10.34
N ILE A 9 -62.24 -26.19 10.97
CA ILE A 9 -62.43 -25.17 11.97
C ILE A 9 -62.31 -23.83 11.28
N SER A 10 -63.46 -23.16 11.12
CA SER A 10 -63.54 -21.78 10.66
C SER A 10 -63.16 -20.85 11.80
N GLY A 11 -61.90 -20.40 11.85
CA GLY A 11 -61.45 -19.34 12.74
C GLY A 11 -61.66 -17.98 12.08
N THR A 12 -62.53 -17.17 12.60
CA THR A 12 -62.69 -15.75 12.26
C THR A 12 -61.39 -15.00 12.62
N PRO A 13 -60.86 -14.14 11.76
CA PRO A 13 -59.72 -13.31 12.14
C PRO A 13 -60.23 -12.15 13.02
N ASP A 14 -59.86 -12.17 14.30
CA ASP A 14 -59.96 -11.01 15.16
C ASP A 14 -59.05 -9.91 14.68
N SER A 15 -59.62 -8.88 14.08
CA SER A 15 -58.95 -7.63 13.72
C SER A 15 -58.74 -6.78 14.99
N THR A 16 -57.78 -7.17 15.84
CA THR A 16 -57.25 -6.27 16.85
C THR A 16 -56.28 -5.26 16.16
N THR A 17 -56.79 -4.10 15.87
CA THR A 17 -56.02 -2.91 15.51
C THR A 17 -55.14 -2.53 16.71
N ASN A 18 -53.95 -3.10 16.77
CA ASN A 18 -52.91 -2.67 17.70
C ASN A 18 -52.39 -1.29 17.26
N SER A 19 -53.01 -0.23 17.76
CA SER A 19 -52.42 1.10 17.72
C SER A 19 -51.06 1.05 18.46
N PRO A 20 -49.97 1.48 17.80
CA PRO A 20 -48.64 1.41 18.40
C PRO A 20 -48.64 2.26 19.67
N THR A 21 -48.38 1.61 20.81
CA THR A 21 -48.24 2.30 22.08
C THR A 21 -47.13 3.33 21.99
N THR A 22 -47.32 4.50 22.60
CA THR A 22 -46.32 5.63 22.60
C THR A 22 -44.94 5.17 22.94
N PHE A 23 -44.79 4.11 23.72
CA PHE A 23 -43.52 3.48 24.07
C PHE A 23 -42.81 2.78 22.90
N GLN A 24 -43.54 2.20 21.97
CA GLN A 24 -42.97 1.58 20.77
C GLN A 24 -42.47 2.64 19.79
N LEU A 25 -43.16 3.77 19.66
CA LEU A 25 -42.74 4.91 18.86
C LEU A 25 -41.46 5.54 19.41
N VAL A 26 -41.37 5.76 20.71
CA VAL A 26 -40.15 6.30 21.35
C VAL A 26 -38.98 5.38 21.13
N ARG A 27 -39.16 4.07 21.24
CA ARG A 27 -38.07 3.09 20.99
C ARG A 27 -37.62 3.04 19.53
N ALA A 28 -38.53 3.22 18.57
CA ALA A 28 -38.23 3.24 17.15
C ALA A 28 -37.42 4.48 16.75
N PHE A 29 -37.63 5.64 17.39
CA PHE A 29 -36.92 6.88 17.07
C PHE A 29 -35.69 7.13 17.95
N ALA A 30 -35.56 6.50 19.11
CA ALA A 30 -34.40 6.70 20.00
C ALA A 30 -33.09 6.24 19.35
N TRP A 31 -33.08 5.10 18.65
CA TRP A 31 -31.90 4.57 18.00
C TRP A 31 -31.36 5.46 16.86
N PRO A 32 -32.18 5.92 15.90
CA PRO A 32 -31.73 6.83 14.85
C PRO A 32 -31.21 8.16 15.40
N ALA A 33 -31.84 8.69 16.45
CA ALA A 33 -31.40 9.93 17.09
C ALA A 33 -30.01 9.80 17.75
N VAL A 34 -29.77 8.70 18.48
CA VAL A 34 -28.49 8.40 19.11
C VAL A 34 -27.42 8.18 18.04
N ALA A 35 -27.73 7.45 16.95
CA ALA A 35 -26.81 7.24 15.84
C ALA A 35 -26.46 8.55 15.14
N ALA A 36 -27.45 9.40 14.87
CA ALA A 36 -27.21 10.71 14.25
C ALA A 36 -26.35 11.64 15.13
N PHE A 37 -26.58 11.63 16.45
CA PHE A 37 -25.77 12.37 17.41
C PHE A 37 -24.35 11.84 17.47
N ALA A 38 -24.16 10.52 17.53
CA ALA A 38 -22.84 9.89 17.51
C ALA A 38 -22.06 10.26 16.22
N ILE A 39 -22.72 10.18 15.07
CA ILE A 39 -22.13 10.55 13.78
C ILE A 39 -21.74 12.04 13.79
N ALA A 40 -22.60 12.92 14.28
CA ALA A 40 -22.32 14.35 14.32
C ALA A 40 -21.12 14.70 15.22
N VAL A 41 -21.00 14.07 16.39
CA VAL A 41 -19.87 14.25 17.30
C VAL A 41 -18.58 13.67 16.70
N PHE A 42 -18.66 12.44 16.15
CA PHE A 42 -17.50 11.80 15.50
C PHE A 42 -17.06 12.54 14.25
N TYR A 43 -18.00 13.02 13.44
CA TYR A 43 -17.67 13.76 12.22
C TYR A 43 -16.84 15.00 12.51
N LYS A 44 -17.21 15.75 13.55
CA LYS A 44 -16.48 16.97 13.95
C LYS A 44 -15.06 16.63 14.42
N SER A 45 -14.89 15.57 15.19
CA SER A 45 -13.58 15.10 15.67
C SER A 45 -12.70 14.54 14.55
N VAL A 46 -13.28 13.75 13.65
CA VAL A 46 -12.57 13.18 12.49
C VAL A 46 -12.15 14.28 11.53
N ARG A 47 -13.03 15.26 11.27
CA ARG A 47 -12.69 16.41 10.41
C ARG A 47 -11.54 17.22 10.97
N SER A 48 -11.53 17.51 12.27
CA SER A 48 -10.43 18.22 12.94
C SER A 48 -9.10 17.44 12.86
N LEU A 49 -9.14 16.12 13.02
CA LEU A 49 -7.98 15.27 12.84
C LEU A 49 -7.47 15.29 11.40
N LEU A 50 -8.37 15.20 10.42
CA LEU A 50 -8.01 15.23 9.00
C LEU A 50 -7.42 16.59 8.58
N GLU A 51 -7.96 17.68 9.10
CA GLU A 51 -7.42 19.02 8.87
C GLU A 51 -6.03 19.19 9.50
N GLY A 52 -5.82 18.68 10.72
CA GLY A 52 -4.51 18.64 11.36
C GLY A 52 -3.49 17.75 10.63
N LEU A 53 -3.95 16.64 10.09
CA LEU A 53 -3.13 15.74 9.26
C LEU A 53 -2.72 16.41 7.94
N ARG A 54 -3.69 17.05 7.28
CA ARG A 54 -3.45 17.80 6.04
C ARG A 54 -2.44 18.93 6.26
N GLN A 55 -2.60 19.70 7.33
CA GLN A 55 -1.68 20.79 7.65
C GLN A 55 -0.25 20.28 7.93
N ARG A 56 -0.11 19.11 8.56
CA ARG A 56 1.19 18.47 8.78
C ARG A 56 1.79 17.92 7.49
N MET A 57 0.98 17.35 6.60
CA MET A 57 1.43 16.89 5.29
C MET A 57 1.88 18.05 4.41
N ASP A 58 1.16 19.17 4.42
CA ASP A 58 1.52 20.38 3.68
C ASP A 58 2.80 21.01 4.25
N ALA A 59 3.07 20.85 5.54
CA ALA A 59 4.31 21.24 6.20
C ALA A 59 5.47 20.26 6.01
N GLY A 60 5.28 19.15 5.25
CA GLY A 60 6.31 18.16 4.97
C GLY A 60 6.66 17.25 6.16
N ALA A 61 5.82 17.19 7.19
CA ALA A 61 6.04 16.32 8.33
C ALA A 61 5.76 14.84 7.98
N SER A 62 6.67 13.94 8.29
CA SER A 62 6.45 12.50 8.17
C SER A 62 5.48 12.00 9.24
N ILE A 63 4.53 11.14 8.85
CA ILE A 63 3.59 10.52 9.78
C ILE A 63 4.06 9.08 10.03
N GLU A 64 4.43 8.79 11.27
CA GLU A 64 4.75 7.43 11.70
C GLU A 64 3.49 6.79 12.30
N ILE A 65 2.91 5.81 11.59
CA ILE A 65 1.81 4.98 12.08
C ILE A 65 2.35 3.55 12.22
N TYR A 66 2.40 3.03 13.45
CA TYR A 66 2.82 1.66 13.75
C TYR A 66 4.15 1.24 13.11
N GLN A 67 5.22 2.03 13.31
CA GLN A 67 6.56 1.79 12.74
C GLN A 67 6.63 1.79 11.19
N VAL A 68 5.54 2.10 10.51
CA VAL A 68 5.58 2.37 9.08
C VAL A 68 5.81 3.87 8.90
N LYS A 69 7.01 4.27 8.51
CA LYS A 69 7.26 5.63 8.02
C LYS A 69 6.50 5.82 6.73
N VAL A 70 5.27 6.33 6.83
CA VAL A 70 4.50 6.83 5.69
C VAL A 70 4.83 8.31 5.55
N GLY A 71 5.84 8.58 4.83
CA GLY A 71 6.34 9.90 4.53
C GLY A 71 7.82 9.72 4.18
N GLN A 72 8.12 9.65 2.92
CA GLN A 72 9.47 9.95 2.50
C GLN A 72 9.73 11.39 2.95
N ALA A 73 10.91 11.64 3.53
CA ALA A 73 11.44 13.00 3.64
C ALA A 73 11.06 13.73 2.35
N PRO A 74 10.60 14.98 2.41
CA PRO A 74 10.15 15.67 1.20
C PRO A 74 11.24 15.51 0.16
N ILE A 75 10.95 14.69 -0.86
CA ILE A 75 11.78 14.67 -2.05
C ILE A 75 11.77 16.12 -2.46
N ASN A 76 12.91 16.79 -2.38
CA ASN A 76 13.01 18.20 -2.68
C ASN A 76 12.53 18.40 -4.12
N LEU A 77 11.24 18.76 -4.22
CA LEU A 77 10.50 18.80 -5.48
C LEU A 77 10.86 20.03 -6.32
N GLN A 78 11.83 20.82 -5.86
CA GLN A 78 12.42 21.82 -6.74
C GLN A 78 13.01 21.07 -7.93
N ALA A 79 12.47 21.38 -9.10
CA ALA A 79 12.93 20.83 -10.36
C ALA A 79 14.47 20.88 -10.35
N ALA A 80 15.10 19.71 -10.51
CA ALA A 80 16.54 19.66 -10.70
C ALA A 80 16.82 20.46 -11.96
N ALA A 81 17.17 21.74 -11.81
CA ALA A 81 17.50 22.60 -12.92
C ALA A 81 18.58 21.91 -13.76
N ALA A 82 18.53 22.08 -15.08
CA ALA A 82 19.55 21.54 -15.97
C ALA A 82 20.92 22.02 -15.46
N GLY A 83 21.74 21.10 -14.94
CA GLY A 83 23.02 21.42 -14.31
C GLY A 83 23.14 21.13 -12.81
N GLN A 84 22.03 20.89 -12.08
CA GLN A 84 22.10 20.56 -10.68
C GLN A 84 22.61 19.12 -10.47
N THR A 85 23.56 18.94 -9.55
CA THR A 85 24.04 17.62 -9.15
C THR A 85 22.90 16.81 -8.51
N LEU A 86 22.65 15.60 -9.02
CA LEU A 86 21.66 14.70 -8.44
C LEU A 86 22.27 13.98 -7.23
N THR A 87 21.47 13.90 -6.16
CA THR A 87 21.80 13.23 -4.90
C THR A 87 20.77 12.14 -4.58
N ALA A 88 20.98 11.40 -3.51
CA ALA A 88 20.04 10.39 -3.03
C ALA A 88 18.64 10.97 -2.70
N ASP A 89 18.53 12.26 -2.39
CA ASP A 89 17.26 12.90 -2.05
C ASP A 89 16.30 13.06 -3.25
N HIS A 90 16.85 12.93 -4.48
CA HIS A 90 16.07 13.07 -5.70
C HIS A 90 15.47 11.75 -6.20
N MET A 91 15.82 10.61 -5.58
CA MET A 91 15.40 9.28 -6.00
C MET A 91 15.34 8.30 -4.85
N ALA A 92 14.56 7.25 -5.00
CA ALA A 92 14.43 6.19 -4.01
C ALA A 92 14.34 4.82 -4.68
N LEU A 93 14.73 3.77 -3.95
CA LEU A 93 14.45 2.40 -4.37
C LEU A 93 13.10 1.95 -3.82
N ILE A 94 12.24 1.45 -4.69
CA ILE A 94 10.99 0.81 -4.32
C ILE A 94 11.07 -0.65 -4.72
N HIS A 95 10.60 -1.54 -3.84
CA HIS A 95 10.51 -2.96 -4.15
C HIS A 95 9.08 -3.46 -4.00
N SER A 96 8.79 -4.54 -4.71
CA SER A 96 7.62 -5.39 -4.50
C SER A 96 8.07 -6.84 -4.44
N SER A 97 7.42 -7.62 -3.59
CA SER A 97 7.71 -9.05 -3.44
C SER A 97 6.42 -9.85 -3.40
N TRP A 98 6.46 -11.07 -3.90
CA TRP A 98 5.35 -12.02 -3.86
C TRP A 98 5.86 -13.44 -3.84
N ARG A 99 5.08 -14.34 -3.23
CA ARG A 99 5.44 -15.74 -3.19
C ARG A 99 5.48 -16.33 -4.60
N TYR A 100 6.58 -16.97 -4.94
CA TYR A 100 6.75 -17.65 -6.21
C TYR A 100 5.89 -18.92 -6.19
N SER A 101 4.94 -19.02 -7.13
CA SER A 101 3.90 -20.04 -7.09
C SER A 101 4.14 -21.23 -8.04
N LYS A 102 5.25 -21.24 -8.79
CA LYS A 102 5.58 -22.43 -9.55
C LYS A 102 5.80 -23.59 -8.58
N LYS A 103 5.07 -24.67 -8.78
CA LYS A 103 5.26 -25.97 -8.13
C LYS A 103 6.54 -26.63 -8.69
N ASP A 104 7.63 -25.90 -8.71
CA ASP A 104 8.86 -26.45 -9.23
C ASP A 104 9.54 -27.19 -8.09
N THR A 105 9.65 -28.49 -8.29
CA THR A 105 10.50 -29.43 -7.57
C THR A 105 11.98 -29.03 -7.57
N GLU A 106 12.33 -27.92 -8.21
CA GLU A 106 13.70 -27.43 -8.33
C GLU A 106 14.20 -26.73 -7.04
N PHE A 107 13.27 -26.22 -6.20
CA PHE A 107 13.68 -25.49 -5.01
C PHE A 107 13.16 -26.18 -3.74
N PRO A 108 14.06 -26.71 -2.89
CA PRO A 108 13.67 -27.38 -1.64
C PRO A 108 13.07 -26.41 -0.60
N MET A 109 13.17 -25.10 -0.82
CA MET A 109 12.67 -24.05 0.09
C MET A 109 11.69 -23.12 -0.62
N PRO A 110 10.77 -22.48 0.14
CA PRO A 110 9.88 -21.45 -0.42
C PRO A 110 10.68 -20.31 -1.04
N MET A 111 10.43 -20.04 -2.32
CA MET A 111 11.04 -18.93 -3.02
C MET A 111 10.08 -17.74 -3.14
N TRP A 112 10.65 -16.57 -3.17
CA TRP A 112 9.95 -15.31 -3.38
C TRP A 112 10.51 -14.63 -4.62
N ALA A 113 9.61 -14.19 -5.49
CA ALA A 113 10.00 -13.29 -6.55
C ALA A 113 9.92 -11.86 -6.02
N PHE A 114 10.91 -11.04 -6.35
CA PHE A 114 10.87 -9.62 -6.06
C PHE A 114 11.39 -8.81 -7.25
N HIS A 115 11.00 -7.55 -7.28
CA HIS A 115 11.62 -6.58 -8.17
C HIS A 115 11.92 -5.29 -7.41
N VAL A 116 12.93 -4.59 -7.89
CA VAL A 116 13.33 -3.28 -7.41
C VAL A 116 13.32 -2.31 -8.58
N ILE A 117 12.79 -1.12 -8.37
CA ILE A 117 12.78 -0.04 -9.35
C ILE A 117 13.35 1.24 -8.73
N VAL A 118 13.87 2.12 -9.59
CA VAL A 118 14.21 3.49 -9.20
C VAL A 118 12.96 4.36 -9.32
N GLN A 119 12.49 4.89 -8.22
CA GLN A 119 11.43 5.88 -8.18
C GLN A 119 12.03 7.27 -8.12
N ALA A 120 11.75 8.08 -9.14
CA ALA A 120 12.15 9.47 -9.24
C ALA A 120 11.19 10.21 -10.19
N ARG A 121 11.34 11.52 -10.30
CA ARG A 121 10.66 12.31 -11.34
C ARG A 121 11.19 11.96 -12.72
N GLU A 122 10.38 12.15 -13.75
CA GLU A 122 10.76 11.83 -15.12
C GLU A 122 12.01 12.61 -15.59
N GLU A 123 12.17 13.87 -15.16
CA GLU A 123 13.33 14.69 -15.45
C GLU A 123 14.61 14.07 -14.87
N VAL A 124 14.53 13.51 -13.67
CA VAL A 124 15.63 12.81 -13.00
C VAL A 124 15.91 11.49 -13.70
N LEU A 125 14.87 10.68 -14.00
CA LEU A 125 15.00 9.41 -14.71
C LEU A 125 15.66 9.61 -16.09
N ASN A 126 15.36 10.70 -16.80
CA ASN A 126 15.96 11.04 -18.09
C ASN A 126 17.47 11.31 -18.00
N ARG A 127 17.97 11.71 -16.84
CA ARG A 127 19.38 11.97 -16.58
C ARG A 127 20.15 10.73 -16.13
N ILE A 128 19.47 9.66 -15.72
CA ILE A 128 20.13 8.41 -15.36
C ILE A 128 20.64 7.71 -16.64
N GLU A 129 21.88 7.27 -16.61
CA GLU A 129 22.51 6.49 -17.68
C GLU A 129 22.32 4.99 -17.43
N SER A 130 22.60 4.54 -16.20
CA SER A 130 22.49 3.15 -15.80
C SER A 130 22.37 3.02 -14.28
N VAL A 131 21.86 1.88 -13.84
CA VAL A 131 21.77 1.50 -12.43
C VAL A 131 22.45 0.16 -12.26
N LYS A 132 23.50 0.10 -11.44
CA LYS A 132 24.16 -1.13 -11.05
C LYS A 132 23.63 -1.57 -9.70
N TYR A 133 22.89 -2.67 -9.68
CA TYR A 133 22.42 -3.32 -8.46
C TYR A 133 23.50 -4.25 -7.94
N VAL A 134 23.67 -4.25 -6.62
CA VAL A 134 24.59 -5.11 -5.89
C VAL A 134 23.78 -5.89 -4.86
N LEU A 135 23.67 -7.18 -5.08
CA LEU A 135 22.98 -8.15 -4.24
C LEU A 135 23.98 -8.84 -3.29
N ASP A 136 23.46 -9.65 -2.41
CA ASP A 136 24.28 -10.53 -1.59
C ASP A 136 25.11 -11.49 -2.47
N PRO A 137 26.36 -11.81 -2.11
CA PRO A 137 27.18 -12.74 -2.88
C PRO A 137 26.62 -14.15 -3.08
N SER A 138 25.61 -14.55 -2.29
CA SER A 138 24.90 -15.82 -2.45
C SER A 138 24.03 -15.90 -3.72
N TYR A 139 23.73 -14.77 -4.35
CA TYR A 139 22.99 -14.73 -5.61
C TYR A 139 23.87 -15.17 -6.80
N PRO A 140 23.31 -15.89 -7.78
CA PRO A 140 24.07 -16.32 -8.97
C PRO A 140 24.70 -15.13 -9.75
N ASN A 141 23.97 -14.01 -9.80
CA ASN A 141 24.43 -12.76 -10.43
C ASN A 141 24.38 -11.62 -9.41
N PRO A 142 25.37 -11.52 -8.53
CA PRO A 142 25.35 -10.54 -7.44
C PRO A 142 25.49 -9.08 -7.89
N ALA A 143 25.90 -8.84 -9.14
CA ALA A 143 26.00 -7.50 -9.72
C ALA A 143 25.28 -7.46 -11.06
N GLN A 144 24.24 -6.63 -11.17
CA GLN A 144 23.43 -6.48 -12.37
C GLN A 144 23.38 -5.02 -12.80
N VAL A 145 23.66 -4.75 -14.07
CA VAL A 145 23.57 -3.40 -14.65
C VAL A 145 22.32 -3.31 -15.51
N VAL A 146 21.47 -2.35 -15.20
CA VAL A 146 20.21 -2.10 -15.92
C VAL A 146 20.27 -0.71 -16.56
N THR A 147 19.94 -0.64 -17.85
CA THR A 147 19.91 0.61 -18.63
C THR A 147 18.52 0.96 -19.14
N ASP A 148 17.54 0.05 -18.94
CA ASP A 148 16.17 0.24 -19.39
C ASP A 148 15.41 1.25 -18.54
N ARG A 149 15.37 2.49 -19.00
CA ARG A 149 14.63 3.58 -18.37
C ARG A 149 13.11 3.35 -18.38
N MET A 150 12.57 2.73 -19.45
CA MET A 150 11.11 2.53 -19.58
C MET A 150 10.55 1.63 -18.49
N SER A 151 11.35 0.68 -18.03
CA SER A 151 11.02 -0.14 -16.86
C SER A 151 11.38 0.53 -15.53
N ARG A 152 11.83 1.79 -15.54
CA ARG A 152 12.41 2.49 -14.37
C ARG A 152 13.62 1.76 -13.80
N PHE A 153 14.46 1.25 -14.68
CA PHE A 153 15.66 0.47 -14.33
C PHE A 153 15.33 -0.75 -13.47
N LYS A 154 14.25 -1.46 -13.82
CA LYS A 154 13.75 -2.60 -13.05
C LYS A 154 14.73 -3.76 -13.04
N MET A 155 15.12 -4.20 -11.84
CA MET A 155 15.79 -5.47 -11.57
C MET A 155 14.78 -6.47 -11.01
N LYS A 156 14.85 -7.73 -11.43
CA LYS A 156 14.00 -8.83 -10.93
C LYS A 156 14.88 -9.98 -10.48
N GLU A 157 14.53 -10.60 -9.35
CA GLU A 157 15.29 -11.73 -8.82
C GLU A 157 14.38 -12.63 -7.96
N LEU A 158 14.91 -13.82 -7.65
CA LEU A 158 14.30 -14.76 -6.72
C LEU A 158 15.12 -14.81 -5.43
N ALA A 159 14.44 -14.88 -4.29
CA ALA A 159 15.06 -14.95 -2.97
C ALA A 159 14.35 -15.98 -2.08
N ASN A 160 15.10 -16.58 -1.19
CA ASN A 160 14.59 -17.43 -0.12
C ASN A 160 14.69 -16.78 1.27
N GLY A 161 15.28 -15.60 1.36
CA GLY A 161 15.47 -14.83 2.58
C GLY A 161 15.51 -13.33 2.30
N GLU A 162 15.25 -12.54 3.33
CA GLU A 162 15.32 -11.10 3.28
C GLU A 162 16.76 -10.60 3.17
N SER A 163 16.99 -9.54 2.45
CA SER A 163 18.33 -8.99 2.21
C SER A 163 18.28 -7.50 1.92
N THR A 164 19.44 -6.85 1.96
CA THR A 164 19.56 -5.45 1.52
C THR A 164 20.15 -5.39 0.12
N VAL A 165 19.39 -4.78 -0.79
CA VAL A 165 19.86 -4.44 -2.13
C VAL A 165 20.49 -3.06 -2.11
N ARG A 166 21.72 -2.96 -2.59
CA ARG A 166 22.40 -1.69 -2.82
C ARG A 166 22.42 -1.37 -4.31
N CYS A 167 22.45 -0.10 -4.66
CA CYS A 167 22.67 0.27 -6.05
C CYS A 167 23.54 1.51 -6.20
N GLU A 168 24.23 1.57 -7.34
CA GLU A 168 25.03 2.68 -7.81
C GLU A 168 24.33 3.24 -9.05
N VAL A 169 23.81 4.46 -8.95
CA VAL A 169 23.12 5.15 -10.05
C VAL A 169 24.11 6.05 -10.76
N LYS A 170 24.38 5.76 -12.02
CA LYS A 170 25.22 6.59 -12.89
C LYS A 170 24.36 7.65 -13.56
N VAL A 171 24.72 8.91 -13.36
CA VAL A 171 24.02 10.07 -13.91
C VAL A 171 24.81 10.70 -15.03
N LYS A 172 24.16 11.04 -16.13
CA LYS A 172 24.77 11.71 -17.28
C LYS A 172 25.42 13.04 -16.88
N GLY A 173 26.68 13.22 -17.24
CA GLY A 173 27.42 14.45 -16.93
C GLY A 173 27.81 14.61 -15.47
N GLN A 174 27.65 13.59 -14.63
CA GLN A 174 28.06 13.58 -13.24
C GLN A 174 29.17 12.51 -13.04
N PRO A 175 30.35 12.88 -12.53
CA PRO A 175 31.45 11.91 -12.35
C PRO A 175 31.17 10.93 -11.19
N GLU A 176 30.45 11.37 -10.17
CA GLU A 176 30.14 10.56 -9.00
C GLU A 176 28.84 9.79 -9.18
N VAL A 177 28.83 8.54 -8.71
CA VAL A 177 27.61 7.71 -8.66
C VAL A 177 26.80 8.03 -7.42
N VAL A 178 25.48 8.05 -7.57
CA VAL A 178 24.57 8.15 -6.44
C VAL A 178 24.33 6.75 -5.86
N LYS A 179 24.61 6.58 -4.56
CA LYS A 179 24.42 5.30 -3.86
C LYS A 179 23.08 5.29 -3.15
N LEU A 180 22.32 4.23 -3.37
CA LEU A 180 21.04 3.98 -2.68
C LEU A 180 21.07 2.56 -2.13
N GLU A 181 20.25 2.33 -1.08
CA GLU A 181 20.04 1.00 -0.54
C GLU A 181 18.57 0.77 -0.18
N ARG A 182 18.15 -0.49 -0.20
CA ARG A 182 16.80 -0.88 0.16
C ARG A 182 16.79 -2.25 0.80
N TYR A 183 16.24 -2.35 2.00
CA TYR A 183 15.92 -3.62 2.60
C TYR A 183 14.71 -4.25 1.91
N ILE A 184 14.85 -5.51 1.49
CA ILE A 184 13.83 -6.29 0.81
C ILE A 184 13.19 -7.23 1.82
N ASN A 185 11.98 -6.91 2.23
CA ASN A 185 11.14 -7.82 2.98
C ASN A 185 10.30 -8.69 2.02
N LEU A 186 10.14 -9.97 2.36
CA LEU A 186 9.48 -10.94 1.51
C LEU A 186 8.03 -11.19 1.95
N THR A 187 7.23 -10.14 2.04
CA THR A 187 5.86 -10.15 2.59
C THR A 187 4.81 -9.69 1.58
N ASN A 188 4.64 -10.36 0.44
CA ASN A 188 3.60 -10.02 -0.55
C ASN A 188 3.30 -8.51 -0.67
N THR A 189 4.33 -7.70 -0.75
CA THR A 189 4.24 -6.24 -0.78
C THR A 189 4.27 -5.71 -2.20
N GLY A 190 3.46 -4.68 -2.46
CA GLY A 190 3.44 -3.95 -3.72
C GLY A 190 2.71 -4.65 -4.86
N PRO A 191 2.52 -3.96 -5.97
CA PRO A 191 1.84 -4.49 -7.14
C PRO A 191 2.72 -5.52 -7.86
N ARG A 192 2.10 -6.59 -8.34
CA ARG A 192 2.72 -7.55 -9.26
C ARG A 192 2.73 -6.91 -10.65
N ILE A 193 3.81 -6.22 -10.98
CA ILE A 193 3.96 -5.51 -12.26
C ILE A 193 4.77 -6.36 -13.25
#